data_3569f6caccefa13f6a556edb78690611
#
_entry.id   3569f6caccefa13f6a556edb78690611
#
_cell.length_a   1.000
_cell.length_b   1.000
_cell.length_c   1.000
_cell.angle_alpha   90.00
_cell.angle_beta   90.00
_cell.angle_gamma   90.00
#
_symmetry.space_group_name_H-M   'P 1'
#
loop_
_entity.id
_entity.type
_entity.pdbx_description
1 polymer ?
#
loop_
_entity_poly.entity_id
_entity_poly.type
_entity_poly.pdbx_seq_one_letter_code
_entity_poly.pdbx_strand_id
1 'polypeptide(L)'
;MPAYRSRTTTHGRNMAGARGLWRATGMKDGDFGKPIIAVVNSFTQFVPGHVHLKDLGQLVAREIEQAGGVAKEFNTIAVDDGIAMGHDGMLYSLPSRELIADSVEYMVNAHCADGMVCISNCDKITPGMLMAALRLNIPAVFVSGGPMEAGKVTLQGKTKAVDLIDAMVAAADSKVSDEDVKVIERSACPTCGSCSGMFTANSMNCLTEALGLALPGNGTVVATHADRKRLFVEAGHTIVDIVRRHYEQDDTSVLPRNVANFKAFENAMTLDIAMGGSTNTVLHLLAAAHEGEVAFTMQDIDRLSRRVPVLCKVAPSVADVHVEDVHRAGGIMGILGELDRAGLIDTSVSTVHAPTMNDALERWDIKCSKSESVRTFFRASPGGIPTQIAFSQERRYDELDTDREKGVVRNLEHAFSKDGGLAVLYGNLAQDGCIVKTAGVDASILKFSGPARVFESQDAAVEGILGGKVVAGEVVVIIYEGPRGGPGMQEMLYPTSYLKSMGLGKACALVTDGRFSGGSSGLSIGHLSPEAAEGGNIGLVQTGDRIAIDIPNRSITLEVSDDELAKRRAAEEAKGDAAWQAIGRKRNVSTALQAYAALTTSAARGAVREVKRRVK
;
A
#
# COMPACT_ATOMS: atom_id res chain seq x y z
N MET A 1 -5.09 7.15 35.25
CA MET A 1 -4.00 7.68 34.41
C MET A 1 -2.88 6.67 34.39
N PRO A 2 -2.55 6.08 33.25
CA PRO A 2 -1.41 5.19 33.14
C PRO A 2 -0.10 5.95 33.35
N ALA A 3 0.91 5.30 33.91
CA ALA A 3 2.24 5.90 34.01
C ALA A 3 2.95 5.81 32.66
N TYR A 4 3.82 6.77 32.33
CA TYR A 4 4.71 6.66 31.18
C TYR A 4 5.47 5.32 31.20
N ARG A 5 5.51 4.61 30.08
CA ARG A 5 6.23 3.33 29.93
C ARG A 5 7.72 3.53 30.18
N SER A 6 8.27 4.66 29.76
CA SER A 6 9.67 5.04 29.91
C SER A 6 10.12 5.13 31.38
N ARG A 7 9.19 5.26 32.33
CA ARG A 7 9.51 5.19 33.77
C ARG A 7 10.20 3.90 34.18
N THR A 8 9.93 2.80 33.45
CA THR A 8 10.58 1.50 33.67
C THR A 8 12.10 1.60 33.59
N THR A 9 12.65 2.44 32.71
CA THR A 9 14.09 2.60 32.50
C THR A 9 14.66 3.89 33.05
N THR A 10 13.79 4.87 33.40
CA THR A 10 14.22 6.21 33.83
C THR A 10 14.05 6.46 35.33
N HIS A 11 13.26 5.66 36.05
CA HIS A 11 12.95 5.88 37.47
C HIS A 11 13.42 4.73 38.37
N GLY A 12 13.59 5.08 39.67
CA GLY A 12 13.99 4.14 40.70
C GLY A 12 15.50 3.93 40.80
N ARG A 13 15.96 3.60 42.02
CA ARG A 13 17.39 3.44 42.32
C ARG A 13 18.04 2.33 41.47
N ASN A 14 17.33 1.23 41.27
CA ASN A 14 17.83 0.09 40.51
C ASN A 14 18.07 0.36 39.04
N MET A 15 17.47 1.43 38.51
CA MET A 15 17.63 1.84 37.09
C MET A 15 18.79 2.83 36.91
N ALA A 16 19.70 2.97 37.86
CA ALA A 16 20.86 3.85 37.73
C ALA A 16 21.75 3.48 36.52
N GLY A 17 21.93 2.19 36.23
CA GLY A 17 22.65 1.72 35.06
C GLY A 17 21.97 2.14 33.74
N ALA A 18 20.67 1.91 33.64
CA ALA A 18 19.89 2.34 32.46
C ALA A 18 19.95 3.88 32.25
N ARG A 19 19.80 4.66 33.31
CA ARG A 19 19.96 6.13 33.23
C ARG A 19 21.36 6.55 32.81
N GLY A 20 22.41 5.83 33.28
CA GLY A 20 23.78 6.06 32.82
C GLY A 20 23.91 5.89 31.32
N LEU A 21 23.31 4.85 30.74
CA LEU A 21 23.27 4.61 29.30
C LEU A 21 22.43 5.65 28.57
N TRP A 22 21.27 6.03 29.11
CA TRP A 22 20.49 7.14 28.54
C TRP A 22 21.26 8.46 28.49
N ARG A 23 22.09 8.75 29.51
CA ARG A 23 22.98 9.93 29.49
C ARG A 23 24.02 9.84 28.38
N ALA A 24 24.58 8.65 28.17
CA ALA A 24 25.53 8.39 27.08
C ALA A 24 24.90 8.60 25.68
N THR A 25 23.56 8.52 25.58
CA THR A 25 22.83 8.86 24.35
C THR A 25 22.39 10.35 24.30
N GLY A 26 22.88 11.19 25.20
CA GLY A 26 22.65 12.64 25.23
C GLY A 26 21.55 13.15 26.15
N MET A 27 20.83 12.29 26.91
CA MET A 27 19.83 12.74 27.88
C MET A 27 20.47 13.48 29.07
N LYS A 28 19.85 14.58 29.47
CA LYS A 28 20.27 15.44 30.58
C LYS A 28 19.35 15.23 31.80
N ASP A 29 19.70 15.79 32.95
CA ASP A 29 18.89 15.68 34.17
C ASP A 29 17.45 16.11 34.00
N GLY A 30 17.21 17.20 33.27
CA GLY A 30 15.87 17.72 33.00
C GLY A 30 15.04 16.91 32.01
N ASP A 31 15.59 15.87 31.42
CA ASP A 31 14.88 15.00 30.44
C ASP A 31 14.24 13.78 31.12
N PHE A 32 14.75 13.38 32.29
CA PHE A 32 14.15 12.28 33.05
C PHE A 32 12.81 12.72 33.66
N GLY A 33 11.76 12.02 33.21
CA GLY A 33 10.36 12.36 33.54
C GLY A 33 9.54 12.91 32.38
N LYS A 34 10.19 13.34 31.31
CA LYS A 34 9.51 13.64 30.03
C LYS A 34 9.17 12.35 29.30
N PRO A 35 8.14 12.32 28.41
CA PRO A 35 7.87 11.17 27.57
C PRO A 35 9.01 10.94 26.57
N ILE A 36 9.38 9.68 26.39
CA ILE A 36 10.33 9.26 25.35
C ILE A 36 9.55 8.85 24.11
N ILE A 37 9.78 9.57 23.02
CA ILE A 37 9.12 9.36 21.72
C ILE A 37 10.10 8.69 20.76
N ALA A 38 9.72 7.54 20.23
CA ALA A 38 10.46 6.87 19.16
C ALA A 38 10.22 7.59 17.82
N VAL A 39 11.28 8.03 17.16
CA VAL A 39 11.22 8.46 15.77
C VAL A 39 11.59 7.25 14.92
N VAL A 40 10.57 6.56 14.41
CA VAL A 40 10.70 5.37 13.58
C VAL A 40 10.92 5.79 12.14
N ASN A 41 12.16 5.88 11.72
CA ASN A 41 12.54 6.28 10.36
C ASN A 41 12.79 5.04 9.48
N SER A 42 12.82 5.24 8.18
CA SER A 42 13.11 4.21 7.16
C SER A 42 14.08 4.70 6.09
N PHE A 43 14.97 5.62 6.44
CA PHE A 43 16.00 6.11 5.55
C PHE A 43 16.85 4.98 4.97
N THR A 44 17.06 5.02 3.66
CA THR A 44 18.02 4.21 2.93
C THR A 44 18.40 4.88 1.61
N GLN A 45 19.58 4.57 1.08
CA GLN A 45 20.01 5.01 -0.25
C GLN A 45 19.54 4.08 -1.38
N PHE A 46 18.93 2.95 -1.06
CA PHE A 46 18.43 1.98 -2.05
C PHE A 46 17.04 2.31 -2.60
N VAL A 47 16.31 3.24 -2.00
CA VAL A 47 14.89 3.50 -2.33
C VAL A 47 14.69 4.98 -2.63
N PRO A 48 14.29 5.38 -3.85
CA PRO A 48 14.06 6.78 -4.22
C PRO A 48 13.14 7.53 -3.28
N GLY A 49 12.10 6.84 -2.77
CA GLY A 49 11.17 7.37 -1.79
C GLY A 49 11.77 7.62 -0.40
N HIS A 50 12.99 7.15 -0.12
CA HIS A 50 13.59 7.15 1.21
C HIS A 50 14.95 7.88 1.30
N VAL A 51 15.58 8.22 0.17
CA VAL A 51 16.90 8.87 0.14
C VAL A 51 16.95 10.20 0.90
N HIS A 52 15.83 10.91 0.98
CA HIS A 52 15.70 12.21 1.64
C HIS A 52 15.26 12.13 3.11
N LEU A 53 14.91 10.94 3.62
CA LEU A 53 14.32 10.80 4.97
C LEU A 53 15.33 10.99 6.10
N LYS A 54 16.64 10.88 5.84
CA LYS A 54 17.68 11.00 6.86
C LYS A 54 17.56 12.28 7.70
N ASP A 55 17.47 13.43 7.04
CA ASP A 55 17.40 14.72 7.71
C ASP A 55 16.00 15.03 8.26
N LEU A 56 14.99 14.35 7.75
CA LEU A 56 13.60 14.50 8.18
C LEU A 56 13.33 13.87 9.54
N GLY A 57 14.00 12.77 9.88
CA GLY A 57 13.98 12.22 11.23
C GLY A 57 14.54 13.21 12.25
N GLN A 58 15.65 13.88 11.93
CA GLN A 58 16.23 14.91 12.78
C GLN A 58 15.36 16.17 12.88
N LEU A 59 14.61 16.51 11.84
CA LEU A 59 13.61 17.60 11.91
C LEU A 59 12.52 17.23 12.93
N VAL A 60 11.91 16.06 12.81
CA VAL A 60 10.88 15.59 13.75
C VAL A 60 11.42 15.50 15.18
N ALA A 61 12.66 15.01 15.36
CA ALA A 61 13.28 14.93 16.68
C ALA A 61 13.38 16.31 17.35
N ARG A 62 13.82 17.34 16.63
CA ARG A 62 13.87 18.72 17.15
C ARG A 62 12.49 19.25 17.54
N GLU A 63 11.47 18.96 16.75
CA GLU A 63 10.10 19.44 17.04
C GLU A 63 9.50 18.72 18.25
N ILE A 64 9.79 17.43 18.44
CA ILE A 64 9.42 16.69 19.65
C ILE A 64 10.09 17.31 20.89
N GLU A 65 11.38 17.66 20.80
CA GLU A 65 12.11 18.29 21.91
C GLU A 65 11.57 19.67 22.23
N GLN A 66 11.24 20.49 21.21
CA GLN A 66 10.59 21.79 21.39
C GLN A 66 9.21 21.67 22.05
N ALA A 67 8.45 20.62 21.72
CA ALA A 67 7.16 20.32 22.34
C ALA A 67 7.29 19.73 23.76
N GLY A 68 8.52 19.46 24.22
CA GLY A 68 8.81 19.01 25.59
C GLY A 68 8.84 17.48 25.76
N GLY A 69 9.01 16.72 24.69
CA GLY A 69 9.34 15.29 24.70
C GLY A 69 10.85 15.04 24.65
N VAL A 70 11.24 13.76 24.65
CA VAL A 70 12.60 13.29 24.37
C VAL A 70 12.54 12.41 23.13
N ALA A 71 13.17 12.83 22.05
CA ALA A 71 13.19 12.08 20.81
C ALA A 71 14.32 11.04 20.79
N LYS A 72 14.02 9.83 20.33
CA LYS A 72 15.03 8.78 20.05
C LYS A 72 14.75 8.18 18.69
N GLU A 73 15.64 8.41 17.74
CA GLU A 73 15.51 7.95 16.36
C GLU A 73 16.19 6.60 16.15
N PHE A 74 15.54 5.75 15.36
CA PHE A 74 16.13 4.55 14.76
C PHE A 74 15.56 4.31 13.37
N ASN A 75 16.26 3.52 12.55
CA ASN A 75 15.81 3.16 11.22
C ASN A 75 15.41 1.69 11.15
N THR A 76 14.30 1.40 10.45
CA THR A 76 13.99 0.08 9.95
C THR A 76 14.50 -0.06 8.50
N ILE A 77 14.43 -1.28 7.97
CA ILE A 77 14.77 -1.54 6.55
C ILE A 77 13.70 -0.99 5.61
N ALA A 78 14.08 -0.78 4.35
CA ALA A 78 13.17 -0.53 3.25
C ALA A 78 13.65 -1.26 2.00
N VAL A 79 12.74 -1.97 1.33
CA VAL A 79 12.96 -2.65 0.05
C VAL A 79 12.20 -1.88 -1.02
N ASP A 80 12.84 -1.63 -2.17
CA ASP A 80 12.20 -0.98 -3.31
C ASP A 80 11.56 -2.01 -4.22
N ASP A 81 10.24 -1.93 -4.36
CA ASP A 81 9.48 -2.86 -5.21
C ASP A 81 9.79 -2.63 -6.69
N GLY A 82 10.01 -1.39 -7.12
CA GLY A 82 10.33 -1.06 -8.51
C GLY A 82 11.68 -1.61 -8.96
N ILE A 83 12.71 -1.45 -8.13
CA ILE A 83 14.06 -2.00 -8.42
C ILE A 83 14.07 -3.53 -8.32
N ALA A 84 13.26 -4.11 -7.43
CA ALA A 84 13.15 -5.55 -7.26
C ALA A 84 12.24 -6.23 -8.30
N MET A 85 11.50 -5.46 -9.10
CA MET A 85 10.52 -5.98 -10.06
C MET A 85 11.17 -6.83 -11.16
N GLY A 86 10.59 -8.02 -11.41
CA GLY A 86 11.00 -8.89 -12.52
C GLY A 86 12.19 -9.80 -12.24
N HIS A 87 12.65 -9.90 -11.00
CA HIS A 87 13.68 -10.88 -10.58
C HIS A 87 13.44 -11.35 -9.15
N ASP A 88 14.21 -12.32 -8.67
CA ASP A 88 14.06 -12.95 -7.34
C ASP A 88 14.15 -11.97 -6.15
N GLY A 89 14.67 -10.75 -6.33
CA GLY A 89 14.63 -9.67 -5.34
C GLY A 89 13.21 -9.33 -4.89
N MET A 90 12.22 -9.49 -5.76
CA MET A 90 10.83 -9.19 -5.46
C MET A 90 10.21 -10.13 -4.42
N LEU A 91 10.77 -11.31 -4.21
CA LEU A 91 10.37 -12.25 -3.16
C LEU A 91 10.55 -11.66 -1.74
N TYR A 92 11.51 -10.73 -1.58
CA TYR A 92 11.80 -10.10 -0.29
C TYR A 92 10.88 -8.93 0.05
N SER A 93 10.15 -8.41 -0.93
CA SER A 93 9.30 -7.23 -0.75
C SER A 93 8.23 -7.45 0.31
N LEU A 94 7.26 -8.34 0.09
CA LEU A 94 6.17 -8.57 1.05
C LEU A 94 6.65 -9.09 2.41
N PRO A 95 7.60 -10.03 2.52
CA PRO A 95 8.14 -10.46 3.80
C PRO A 95 8.82 -9.33 4.60
N SER A 96 9.37 -8.30 3.94
CA SER A 96 9.96 -7.15 4.64
C SER A 96 8.94 -6.38 5.48
N ARG A 97 7.66 -6.37 5.13
CA ARG A 97 6.56 -5.78 5.90
C ARG A 97 6.50 -6.35 7.32
N GLU A 98 6.58 -7.67 7.45
CA GLU A 98 6.58 -8.38 8.73
C GLU A 98 7.83 -8.05 9.55
N LEU A 99 8.99 -8.02 8.89
CA LEU A 99 10.26 -7.71 9.53
C LEU A 99 10.33 -6.26 10.01
N ILE A 100 9.75 -5.32 9.25
CA ILE A 100 9.59 -3.93 9.66
C ILE A 100 8.73 -3.85 10.93
N ALA A 101 7.57 -4.50 10.94
CA ALA A 101 6.69 -4.52 12.12
C ALA A 101 7.42 -5.07 13.36
N ASP A 102 8.13 -6.17 13.22
CA ASP A 102 8.92 -6.75 14.30
C ASP A 102 10.02 -5.81 14.77
N SER A 103 10.79 -5.19 13.86
CA SER A 103 11.90 -4.31 14.24
C SER A 103 11.42 -3.11 15.07
N VAL A 104 10.25 -2.56 14.71
CA VAL A 104 9.63 -1.47 15.47
C VAL A 104 9.18 -1.95 16.84
N GLU A 105 8.51 -3.11 16.90
CA GLU A 105 8.08 -3.71 18.17
C GLU A 105 9.27 -3.96 19.11
N TYR A 106 10.36 -4.55 18.60
CA TYR A 106 11.57 -4.80 19.37
C TYR A 106 12.15 -3.51 19.97
N MET A 107 12.34 -2.49 19.14
CA MET A 107 12.94 -1.23 19.60
C MET A 107 12.05 -0.51 20.63
N VAL A 108 10.76 -0.40 20.35
CA VAL A 108 9.81 0.31 21.20
C VAL A 108 9.59 -0.40 22.53
N ASN A 109 9.44 -1.74 22.53
CA ASN A 109 9.23 -2.51 23.75
C ASN A 109 10.50 -2.63 24.58
N ALA A 110 11.65 -2.91 23.98
CA ALA A 110 12.92 -3.04 24.71
C ALA A 110 13.33 -1.73 25.42
N HIS A 111 13.04 -0.58 24.81
CA HIS A 111 13.40 0.73 25.36
C HIS A 111 12.23 1.46 26.02
N CYS A 112 11.05 0.85 26.06
CA CYS A 112 9.85 1.37 26.72
C CYS A 112 9.45 2.78 26.24
N ALA A 113 9.47 3.05 24.93
CA ALA A 113 9.02 4.33 24.41
C ALA A 113 7.53 4.56 24.69
N ASP A 114 7.13 5.82 24.91
CA ASP A 114 5.77 6.23 25.30
C ASP A 114 4.86 6.49 24.10
N GLY A 115 5.44 6.81 22.95
CA GLY A 115 4.76 7.02 21.67
C GLY A 115 5.74 6.98 20.53
N MET A 116 5.25 7.08 19.30
CA MET A 116 6.10 7.03 18.12
C MET A 116 5.61 7.90 16.97
N VAL A 117 6.55 8.46 16.21
CA VAL A 117 6.31 9.04 14.88
C VAL A 117 6.85 8.06 13.85
N CYS A 118 6.00 7.65 12.92
CA CYS A 118 6.35 6.72 11.84
C CYS A 118 6.65 7.52 10.57
N ILE A 119 7.93 7.54 10.15
CA ILE A 119 8.39 8.19 8.92
C ILE A 119 8.59 7.10 7.87
N SER A 120 7.58 6.92 7.03
CA SER A 120 7.52 5.91 5.97
C SER A 120 7.34 6.56 4.61
N ASN A 121 7.39 5.79 3.54
CA ASN A 121 6.97 6.29 2.22
C ASN A 121 6.58 5.19 1.23
N CYS A 122 7.36 4.12 1.08
CA CYS A 122 7.15 3.10 0.06
C CYS A 122 6.31 1.89 0.52
N ASP A 123 6.06 1.00 -0.41
CA ASP A 123 5.00 -0.01 -0.49
C ASP A 123 4.81 -0.86 0.76
N LYS A 124 5.89 -1.39 1.35
CA LYS A 124 5.82 -2.32 2.48
C LYS A 124 6.15 -1.67 3.80
N ILE A 125 6.74 -0.46 3.75
CA ILE A 125 7.21 0.24 4.93
C ILE A 125 6.02 0.86 5.67
N THR A 126 5.16 1.59 4.97
CA THR A 126 3.95 2.18 5.56
C THR A 126 3.06 1.12 6.20
N PRO A 127 2.67 0.00 5.52
CA PRO A 127 1.89 -1.03 6.17
C PRO A 127 2.63 -1.78 7.28
N GLY A 128 3.96 -1.98 7.18
CA GLY A 128 4.74 -2.60 8.25
C GLY A 128 4.75 -1.77 9.53
N MET A 129 4.93 -0.45 9.42
CA MET A 129 4.82 0.47 10.55
C MET A 129 3.38 0.56 11.08
N LEU A 130 2.36 0.50 10.20
CA LEU A 130 0.96 0.48 10.62
C LEU A 130 0.63 -0.78 11.44
N MET A 131 1.10 -1.95 11.01
CA MET A 131 1.00 -3.19 11.77
C MET A 131 1.64 -3.05 13.15
N ALA A 132 2.84 -2.48 13.24
CA ALA A 132 3.52 -2.23 14.52
C ALA A 132 2.73 -1.26 15.40
N ALA A 133 2.20 -0.17 14.85
CA ALA A 133 1.41 0.81 15.61
C ALA A 133 0.16 0.18 16.24
N LEU A 134 -0.56 -0.64 15.46
CA LEU A 134 -1.75 -1.35 15.93
C LEU A 134 -1.43 -2.46 16.91
N ARG A 135 -0.32 -3.19 16.72
CA ARG A 135 0.17 -4.23 17.61
C ARG A 135 0.57 -3.66 18.97
N LEU A 136 1.36 -2.59 18.98
CA LEU A 136 1.85 -1.91 20.18
C LEU A 136 0.76 -1.13 20.92
N ASN A 137 -0.17 -0.55 20.18
CA ASN A 137 -1.27 0.26 20.68
C ASN A 137 -0.86 1.37 21.65
N ILE A 138 0.22 2.07 21.33
CA ILE A 138 0.68 3.30 21.99
C ILE A 138 0.45 4.48 21.05
N PRO A 139 0.34 5.74 21.55
CA PRO A 139 0.13 6.90 20.67
C PRO A 139 1.09 6.92 19.49
N ALA A 140 0.57 7.09 18.29
CA ALA A 140 1.35 7.05 17.06
C ALA A 140 0.84 8.08 16.04
N VAL A 141 1.76 8.71 15.31
CA VAL A 141 1.48 9.64 14.20
C VAL A 141 2.28 9.21 12.99
N PHE A 142 1.65 9.20 11.81
CA PHE A 142 2.29 8.89 10.54
C PHE A 142 2.60 10.17 9.76
N VAL A 143 3.80 10.24 9.21
CA VAL A 143 4.22 11.27 8.25
C VAL A 143 5.06 10.63 7.16
N SER A 144 4.58 10.68 5.91
CA SER A 144 5.30 10.08 4.77
C SER A 144 6.31 11.04 4.15
N GLY A 145 7.32 10.48 3.46
CA GLY A 145 8.28 11.26 2.68
C GLY A 145 7.65 11.99 1.49
N GLY A 146 6.47 11.58 1.06
CA GLY A 146 5.71 12.17 -0.03
C GLY A 146 5.94 11.55 -1.40
N PRO A 147 5.01 11.75 -2.34
CA PRO A 147 5.15 11.31 -3.73
C PRO A 147 6.23 12.13 -4.46
N MET A 148 6.88 11.50 -5.44
CA MET A 148 7.70 12.23 -6.40
C MET A 148 6.82 13.02 -7.37
N GLU A 149 7.42 13.99 -8.05
CA GLU A 149 6.79 14.69 -9.16
C GLU A 149 6.65 13.74 -10.37
N ALA A 150 5.61 13.91 -11.18
CA ALA A 150 5.48 13.21 -12.44
C ALA A 150 6.60 13.61 -13.42
N GLY A 151 7.18 12.62 -14.08
CA GLY A 151 8.16 12.85 -15.14
C GLY A 151 7.54 13.51 -16.35
N LYS A 152 8.34 14.25 -17.14
CA LYS A 152 7.90 14.84 -18.41
C LYS A 152 8.93 14.55 -19.49
N VAL A 153 8.45 14.07 -20.64
CA VAL A 153 9.28 13.77 -21.79
C VAL A 153 8.72 14.42 -23.05
N THR A 154 9.58 14.95 -23.89
CA THR A 154 9.20 15.43 -25.23
C THR A 154 9.75 14.46 -26.29
N LEU A 155 8.85 13.73 -26.92
CA LEU A 155 9.17 12.80 -28.01
C LEU A 155 8.44 13.26 -29.27
N GLN A 156 9.17 13.33 -30.38
CA GLN A 156 8.62 13.73 -31.68
C GLN A 156 7.81 15.05 -31.64
N GLY A 157 8.28 16.01 -30.81
CA GLY A 157 7.65 17.33 -30.64
C GLY A 157 6.41 17.34 -29.74
N LYS A 158 6.03 16.21 -29.12
CA LYS A 158 4.91 16.14 -28.17
C LYS A 158 5.44 15.90 -26.75
N THR A 159 5.04 16.77 -25.83
CA THR A 159 5.33 16.60 -24.42
C THR A 159 4.23 15.78 -23.74
N LYS A 160 4.62 14.74 -22.99
CA LYS A 160 3.71 13.93 -22.19
C LYS A 160 4.27 13.69 -20.79
N ALA A 161 3.39 13.45 -19.83
CA ALA A 161 3.79 12.92 -18.53
C ALA A 161 4.25 11.47 -18.68
N VAL A 162 5.20 11.05 -17.85
CA VAL A 162 5.72 9.68 -17.81
C VAL A 162 6.02 9.29 -16.37
N ASP A 163 5.93 7.99 -16.10
CA ASP A 163 6.29 7.38 -14.83
C ASP A 163 7.11 6.09 -15.03
N LEU A 164 7.39 5.38 -13.95
CA LEU A 164 8.12 4.11 -13.97
C LEU A 164 7.51 3.09 -14.94
N ILE A 165 6.17 3.01 -14.99
CA ILE A 165 5.47 2.03 -15.85
C ILE A 165 5.67 2.36 -17.32
N ASP A 166 5.67 3.65 -17.69
CA ASP A 166 5.95 4.06 -19.06
C ASP A 166 7.34 3.63 -19.53
N ALA A 167 8.35 3.73 -18.64
CA ALA A 167 9.70 3.26 -18.95
C ALA A 167 9.74 1.73 -19.15
N MET A 168 9.05 0.96 -18.27
CA MET A 168 8.99 -0.50 -18.38
C MET A 168 8.23 -0.95 -19.64
N VAL A 169 7.10 -0.31 -19.95
CA VAL A 169 6.31 -0.64 -21.14
C VAL A 169 7.07 -0.27 -22.42
N ALA A 170 7.73 0.88 -22.45
CA ALA A 170 8.54 1.30 -23.60
C ALA A 170 9.71 0.33 -23.85
N ALA A 171 10.39 -0.11 -22.80
CA ALA A 171 11.47 -1.10 -22.91
C ALA A 171 11.00 -2.48 -23.39
N ALA A 172 9.75 -2.84 -23.13
CA ALA A 172 9.14 -4.10 -23.59
C ALA A 172 8.60 -4.05 -25.03
N ASP A 173 8.42 -2.85 -25.59
CA ASP A 173 7.88 -2.68 -26.97
C ASP A 173 9.02 -2.57 -27.97
N SER A 174 9.22 -3.62 -28.78
CA SER A 174 10.25 -3.66 -29.83
C SER A 174 10.11 -2.57 -30.92
N LYS A 175 9.00 -1.85 -30.95
CA LYS A 175 8.78 -0.73 -31.89
C LYS A 175 9.33 0.60 -31.37
N VAL A 176 9.64 0.70 -30.08
CA VAL A 176 10.26 1.87 -29.47
C VAL A 176 11.78 1.77 -29.63
N SER A 177 12.41 2.83 -30.12
CA SER A 177 13.87 2.83 -30.30
C SER A 177 14.61 2.84 -28.94
N ASP A 178 15.83 2.30 -28.90
CA ASP A 178 16.68 2.35 -27.71
C ASP A 178 16.96 3.78 -27.23
N GLU A 179 17.02 4.74 -28.17
CA GLU A 179 17.18 6.16 -27.88
C GLU A 179 15.94 6.73 -27.18
N ASP A 180 14.74 6.41 -27.65
CA ASP A 180 13.50 6.86 -27.02
C ASP A 180 13.33 6.22 -25.63
N VAL A 181 13.68 4.93 -25.48
CA VAL A 181 13.69 4.26 -24.17
C VAL A 181 14.60 4.99 -23.18
N LYS A 182 15.85 5.34 -23.58
CA LYS A 182 16.77 6.10 -22.73
C LYS A 182 16.26 7.48 -22.34
N VAL A 183 15.54 8.15 -23.25
CA VAL A 183 14.95 9.47 -22.97
C VAL A 183 13.81 9.34 -21.95
N ILE A 184 12.95 8.33 -22.07
CA ILE A 184 11.88 8.03 -21.10
C ILE A 184 12.50 7.66 -19.75
N GLU A 185 13.47 6.73 -19.71
CA GLU A 185 14.16 6.30 -18.49
C GLU A 185 14.71 7.47 -17.67
N ARG A 186 15.39 8.42 -18.32
CA ARG A 186 15.95 9.61 -17.66
C ARG A 186 14.91 10.57 -17.11
N SER A 187 13.68 10.47 -17.60
CA SER A 187 12.59 11.40 -17.28
C SER A 187 11.54 10.80 -16.31
N ALA A 188 11.44 9.48 -16.25
CA ALA A 188 10.34 8.77 -15.59
C ALA A 188 10.28 8.98 -14.06
N CYS A 189 11.44 9.10 -13.41
CA CYS A 189 11.56 9.26 -11.95
C CYS A 189 12.44 10.48 -11.61
N PRO A 190 11.93 11.71 -11.77
CA PRO A 190 12.77 12.90 -11.75
C PRO A 190 13.20 13.37 -10.36
N THR A 191 12.46 13.01 -9.29
CA THR A 191 12.72 13.55 -7.95
C THR A 191 12.79 12.45 -6.89
N CYS A 192 13.23 12.82 -5.67
CA CYS A 192 12.95 11.99 -4.50
C CYS A 192 11.45 11.89 -4.27
N GLY A 193 11.03 10.86 -3.57
CA GLY A 193 9.63 10.58 -3.29
C GLY A 193 9.22 9.16 -3.68
N SER A 194 8.04 8.72 -3.24
CA SER A 194 7.40 7.51 -3.73
C SER A 194 6.92 7.69 -5.18
N CYS A 195 6.28 6.71 -5.77
CA CYS A 195 5.78 6.82 -7.16
C CYS A 195 4.91 8.07 -7.38
N SER A 196 4.88 8.61 -8.60
CA SER A 196 4.01 9.75 -8.95
C SER A 196 2.54 9.37 -9.17
N GLY A 197 2.27 8.09 -9.50
CA GLY A 197 0.91 7.56 -9.68
C GLY A 197 0.30 6.98 -8.40
N MET A 198 -0.95 6.50 -8.49
CA MET A 198 -1.66 5.86 -7.39
C MET A 198 -1.32 4.35 -7.32
N PHE A 199 -0.04 4.07 -7.12
CA PHE A 199 0.48 2.74 -6.83
C PHE A 199 0.36 2.43 -5.34
N THR A 200 0.89 1.29 -4.89
CA THR A 200 0.72 0.82 -3.50
C THR A 200 1.28 1.80 -2.48
N ALA A 201 2.45 2.40 -2.72
CA ALA A 201 3.08 3.37 -1.83
C ALA A 201 2.15 4.55 -1.52
N ASN A 202 1.69 5.23 -2.58
CA ASN A 202 0.80 6.39 -2.42
C ASN A 202 -0.57 5.99 -1.90
N SER A 203 -1.13 4.85 -2.35
CA SER A 203 -2.38 4.34 -1.80
C SER A 203 -2.29 4.18 -0.29
N MET A 204 -1.26 3.49 0.23
CA MET A 204 -1.10 3.33 1.67
C MET A 204 -0.88 4.64 2.43
N ASN A 205 -0.10 5.59 1.86
CA ASN A 205 0.08 6.91 2.47
C ASN A 205 -1.24 7.72 2.51
N CYS A 206 -2.09 7.58 1.51
CA CYS A 206 -3.44 8.16 1.49
C CYS A 206 -4.38 7.47 2.51
N LEU A 207 -4.30 6.15 2.63
CA LEU A 207 -5.13 5.38 3.55
C LEU A 207 -4.80 5.69 5.03
N THR A 208 -3.56 6.07 5.36
CA THR A 208 -3.23 6.53 6.73
C THR A 208 -3.95 7.83 7.11
N GLU A 209 -4.29 8.71 6.14
CA GLU A 209 -5.16 9.87 6.38
C GLU A 209 -6.61 9.42 6.69
N ALA A 210 -7.16 8.52 5.89
CA ALA A 210 -8.53 8.02 6.08
C ALA A 210 -8.69 7.19 7.36
N LEU A 211 -7.62 6.48 7.79
CA LEU A 211 -7.55 5.79 9.09
C LEU A 211 -7.45 6.77 10.27
N GLY A 212 -7.24 8.05 10.03
CA GLY A 212 -7.10 9.07 11.08
C GLY A 212 -5.72 9.14 11.74
N LEU A 213 -4.71 8.41 11.25
CA LEU A 213 -3.37 8.31 11.87
C LEU A 213 -2.34 9.27 11.26
N ALA A 214 -2.65 9.93 10.13
CA ALA A 214 -1.78 10.90 9.46
C ALA A 214 -2.46 12.26 9.31
N LEU A 215 -1.63 13.27 9.06
CA LEU A 215 -2.09 14.66 8.87
C LEU A 215 -2.62 14.87 7.44
N PRO A 216 -3.58 15.78 7.22
CA PRO A 216 -4.10 16.10 5.89
C PRO A 216 -3.01 16.55 4.90
N GLY A 217 -3.01 15.94 3.71
CA GLY A 217 -2.01 16.14 2.69
C GLY A 217 -0.83 15.17 2.76
N ASN A 218 -0.82 14.27 3.74
CA ASN A 218 0.24 13.26 3.91
C ASN A 218 0.50 12.46 2.62
N GLY A 219 -0.55 11.98 1.97
CA GLY A 219 -0.44 11.15 0.77
C GLY A 219 -0.25 11.93 -0.53
N THR A 220 -0.46 13.25 -0.57
CA THR A 220 -0.62 13.95 -1.85
C THR A 220 0.31 15.12 -2.12
N VAL A 221 0.82 15.86 -1.12
CA VAL A 221 1.80 16.93 -1.38
C VAL A 221 3.15 16.33 -1.74
N VAL A 222 3.75 16.76 -2.85
CA VAL A 222 5.01 16.18 -3.36
C VAL A 222 6.19 16.37 -2.41
N ALA A 223 7.14 15.44 -2.43
CA ALA A 223 8.32 15.42 -1.56
C ALA A 223 9.18 16.69 -1.65
N THR A 224 9.27 17.25 -2.85
CA THR A 224 10.09 18.46 -3.16
C THR A 224 9.46 19.76 -2.67
N HIS A 225 8.16 19.81 -2.40
CA HIS A 225 7.48 21.05 -2.06
C HIS A 225 7.69 21.47 -0.60
N ALA A 226 7.97 22.77 -0.37
CA ALA A 226 8.24 23.35 0.95
C ALA A 226 7.09 23.12 1.95
N ASP A 227 5.83 23.11 1.50
CA ASP A 227 4.68 22.89 2.38
C ASP A 227 4.68 21.50 3.03
N ARG A 228 5.38 20.51 2.47
CA ARG A 228 5.52 19.20 3.13
C ARG A 228 6.29 19.28 4.44
N LYS A 229 7.25 20.19 4.56
CA LYS A 229 7.98 20.43 5.81
C LYS A 229 7.04 20.64 7.00
N ARG A 230 5.90 21.33 6.78
CA ARG A 230 4.90 21.59 7.82
C ARG A 230 4.38 20.28 8.42
N LEU A 231 4.16 19.24 7.60
CA LEU A 231 3.65 17.95 8.10
C LEU A 231 4.62 17.30 9.10
N PHE A 232 5.92 17.41 8.87
CA PHE A 232 6.94 16.90 9.80
C PHE A 232 7.00 17.69 11.09
N VAL A 233 6.87 19.03 11.01
CA VAL A 233 6.80 19.91 12.18
C VAL A 233 5.55 19.58 12.99
N GLU A 234 4.38 19.56 12.36
CA GLU A 234 3.10 19.26 13.02
C GLU A 234 3.09 17.85 13.62
N ALA A 235 3.68 16.83 12.95
CA ALA A 235 3.76 15.48 13.49
C ALA A 235 4.56 15.41 14.79
N GLY A 236 5.67 16.16 14.90
CA GLY A 236 6.46 16.26 16.13
C GLY A 236 5.69 16.87 17.30
N HIS A 237 4.89 17.90 17.06
CA HIS A 237 4.04 18.51 18.09
C HIS A 237 2.84 17.63 18.45
N THR A 238 2.15 17.08 17.43
CA THR A 238 0.96 16.22 17.60
C THR A 238 1.28 15.00 18.44
N ILE A 239 2.42 14.31 18.20
CA ILE A 239 2.75 13.13 18.98
C ILE A 239 2.92 13.43 20.46
N VAL A 240 3.56 14.55 20.80
CA VAL A 240 3.74 14.93 22.22
C VAL A 240 2.40 15.26 22.87
N ASP A 241 1.49 15.94 22.14
CA ASP A 241 0.15 16.25 22.61
C ASP A 241 -0.65 14.97 22.91
N ILE A 242 -0.77 14.05 21.94
CA ILE A 242 -1.58 12.82 22.12
C ILE A 242 -0.96 11.88 23.16
N VAL A 243 0.36 11.86 23.32
CA VAL A 243 1.04 11.13 24.39
C VAL A 243 0.64 11.69 25.77
N ARG A 244 0.67 13.02 25.93
CA ARG A 244 0.19 13.66 27.17
C ARG A 244 -1.29 13.41 27.44
N ARG A 245 -2.12 13.53 26.43
CA ARG A 245 -3.55 13.20 26.56
C ARG A 245 -3.75 11.79 27.07
N HIS A 246 -3.03 10.80 26.52
CA HIS A 246 -3.13 9.43 26.98
C HIS A 246 -2.63 9.24 28.41
N TYR A 247 -1.40 9.65 28.71
CA TYR A 247 -0.77 9.33 29.99
C TYR A 247 -1.14 10.30 31.14
N GLU A 248 -1.44 11.58 30.85
CA GLU A 248 -1.72 12.59 31.85
C GLU A 248 -3.22 12.86 32.02
N GLN A 249 -4.06 12.54 31.02
CA GLN A 249 -5.50 12.80 31.03
C GLN A 249 -6.35 11.52 30.92
N ASP A 250 -5.70 10.34 30.81
CA ASP A 250 -6.35 9.03 30.65
C ASP A 250 -7.21 8.92 29.36
N ASP A 251 -6.84 9.69 28.33
CA ASP A 251 -7.55 9.68 27.06
C ASP A 251 -7.10 8.51 26.18
N THR A 252 -7.96 7.52 26.07
CA THR A 252 -7.70 6.34 25.21
C THR A 252 -8.13 6.56 23.75
N SER A 253 -8.88 7.63 23.46
CA SER A 253 -9.37 7.92 22.09
C SER A 253 -8.23 8.15 21.08
N VAL A 254 -7.04 8.51 21.57
CA VAL A 254 -5.84 8.79 20.78
C VAL A 254 -5.00 7.52 20.47
N LEU A 255 -5.37 6.38 21.01
CA LEU A 255 -4.65 5.12 20.77
C LEU A 255 -4.96 4.58 19.37
N PRO A 256 -3.97 3.99 18.67
CA PRO A 256 -4.13 3.53 17.30
C PRO A 256 -5.32 2.60 17.06
N ARG A 257 -5.65 1.68 17.98
CA ARG A 257 -6.81 0.78 17.84
C ARG A 257 -8.16 1.49 18.01
N ASN A 258 -8.18 2.62 18.70
CA ASN A 258 -9.41 3.44 18.86
C ASN A 258 -9.57 4.42 17.70
N VAL A 259 -8.47 4.98 17.18
CA VAL A 259 -8.46 5.84 16.00
C VAL A 259 -8.77 5.00 14.76
N ALA A 260 -7.94 4.00 14.46
CA ALA A 260 -8.13 3.07 13.35
C ALA A 260 -9.04 1.88 13.76
N ASN A 261 -10.25 2.18 14.19
CA ASN A 261 -11.28 1.18 14.52
C ASN A 261 -11.95 0.62 13.24
N PHE A 262 -12.90 -0.29 13.41
CA PHE A 262 -13.60 -0.94 12.29
C PHE A 262 -14.17 0.06 11.27
N LYS A 263 -14.82 1.15 11.73
CA LYS A 263 -15.39 2.19 10.85
C LYS A 263 -14.30 2.95 10.09
N ALA A 264 -13.17 3.22 10.72
CA ALA A 264 -12.03 3.84 10.06
C ALA A 264 -11.42 2.92 8.97
N PHE A 265 -11.39 1.59 9.19
CA PHE A 265 -11.03 0.62 8.16
C PHE A 265 -12.03 0.60 7.00
N GLU A 266 -13.35 0.70 7.27
CA GLU A 266 -14.35 0.88 6.22
C GLU A 266 -14.15 2.17 5.43
N ASN A 267 -13.87 3.30 6.10
CA ASN A 267 -13.57 4.58 5.45
C ASN A 267 -12.32 4.47 4.56
N ALA A 268 -11.26 3.84 5.06
CA ALA A 268 -10.02 3.66 4.31
C ALA A 268 -10.25 2.79 3.05
N MET A 269 -10.97 1.67 3.18
CA MET A 269 -11.28 0.81 2.03
C MET A 269 -12.24 1.51 1.06
N THR A 270 -13.20 2.30 1.55
CA THR A 270 -14.08 3.14 0.72
C THR A 270 -13.29 4.15 -0.08
N LEU A 271 -12.32 4.84 0.55
CA LEU A 271 -11.40 5.74 -0.15
C LEU A 271 -10.60 5.00 -1.23
N ASP A 272 -10.03 3.84 -0.90
CA ASP A 272 -9.22 3.05 -1.84
C ASP A 272 -10.00 2.66 -3.09
N ILE A 273 -11.24 2.18 -2.92
CA ILE A 273 -12.15 1.84 -4.01
C ILE A 273 -12.50 3.09 -4.85
N ALA A 274 -12.79 4.21 -4.18
CA ALA A 274 -13.21 5.45 -4.85
C ALA A 274 -12.08 6.12 -5.65
N MET A 275 -10.83 5.98 -5.23
CA MET A 275 -9.66 6.56 -5.92
C MET A 275 -8.97 5.57 -6.87
N GLY A 276 -9.49 4.34 -6.99
CA GLY A 276 -8.89 3.31 -7.83
C GLY A 276 -7.48 2.90 -7.39
N GLY A 277 -7.30 2.73 -6.09
CA GLY A 277 -6.02 2.37 -5.48
C GLY A 277 -5.49 0.99 -5.91
N SER A 278 -4.39 0.59 -5.30
CA SER A 278 -3.72 -0.67 -5.60
C SER A 278 -4.45 -1.87 -4.99
N THR A 279 -4.48 -3.01 -5.69
CA THR A 279 -4.98 -4.28 -5.11
C THR A 279 -4.16 -4.76 -3.90
N ASN A 280 -2.89 -4.33 -3.81
CA ASN A 280 -2.03 -4.66 -2.68
C ASN A 280 -2.52 -4.05 -1.35
N THR A 281 -3.27 -2.95 -1.39
CA THR A 281 -3.88 -2.34 -0.19
C THR A 281 -4.80 -3.29 0.54
N VAL A 282 -5.48 -4.19 -0.19
CA VAL A 282 -6.31 -5.27 0.39
C VAL A 282 -5.48 -6.13 1.34
N LEU A 283 -4.30 -6.62 0.89
CA LEU A 283 -3.39 -7.38 1.75
C LEU A 283 -2.96 -6.59 2.97
N HIS A 284 -2.67 -5.29 2.78
CA HIS A 284 -2.11 -4.46 3.84
C HIS A 284 -3.14 -4.04 4.87
N LEU A 285 -4.37 -3.72 4.45
CA LEU A 285 -5.46 -3.42 5.39
C LEU A 285 -5.87 -4.67 6.18
N LEU A 286 -5.98 -5.84 5.53
CA LEU A 286 -6.26 -7.10 6.25
C LEU A 286 -5.15 -7.43 7.25
N ALA A 287 -3.88 -7.22 6.90
CA ALA A 287 -2.75 -7.42 7.81
C ALA A 287 -2.78 -6.46 9.00
N ALA A 288 -3.05 -5.18 8.74
CA ALA A 288 -3.17 -4.16 9.78
C ALA A 288 -4.37 -4.44 10.70
N ALA A 289 -5.51 -4.84 10.13
CA ALA A 289 -6.68 -5.23 10.90
C ALA A 289 -6.40 -6.45 11.80
N HIS A 290 -5.68 -7.45 11.29
CA HIS A 290 -5.23 -8.60 12.08
C HIS A 290 -4.41 -8.17 13.31
N GLU A 291 -3.41 -7.31 13.13
CA GLU A 291 -2.57 -6.81 14.22
C GLU A 291 -3.33 -5.90 15.20
N GLY A 292 -4.31 -5.16 14.70
CA GLY A 292 -5.19 -4.31 15.49
C GLY A 292 -6.32 -5.03 16.20
N GLU A 293 -6.47 -6.35 15.97
CA GLU A 293 -7.62 -7.14 16.45
C GLU A 293 -8.97 -6.58 15.96
N VAL A 294 -8.97 -5.96 14.77
CA VAL A 294 -10.16 -5.43 14.10
C VAL A 294 -10.76 -6.51 13.21
N ALA A 295 -12.05 -6.80 13.37
CA ALA A 295 -12.75 -7.87 12.62
C ALA A 295 -13.11 -7.43 11.19
N PHE A 296 -12.15 -6.86 10.45
CA PHE A 296 -12.30 -6.43 9.07
C PHE A 296 -11.81 -7.53 8.12
N THR A 297 -12.64 -7.90 7.14
CA THR A 297 -12.46 -9.12 6.34
C THR A 297 -12.67 -8.89 4.84
N MET A 298 -12.35 -9.89 4.01
CA MET A 298 -12.65 -9.89 2.57
C MET A 298 -14.14 -9.68 2.27
N GLN A 299 -15.04 -10.13 3.15
CA GLN A 299 -16.49 -9.94 2.99
C GLN A 299 -16.88 -8.47 3.15
N ASP A 300 -16.23 -7.73 4.05
CA ASP A 300 -16.44 -6.30 4.21
C ASP A 300 -15.95 -5.54 2.97
N ILE A 301 -14.82 -5.94 2.41
CA ILE A 301 -14.28 -5.38 1.16
C ILE A 301 -15.25 -5.63 -0.01
N ASP A 302 -15.78 -6.85 -0.15
CA ASP A 302 -16.78 -7.15 -1.17
C ASP A 302 -18.03 -6.28 -1.01
N ARG A 303 -18.55 -6.18 0.21
CA ARG A 303 -19.72 -5.35 0.54
C ARG A 303 -19.51 -3.88 0.16
N LEU A 304 -18.34 -3.30 0.49
CA LEU A 304 -18.00 -1.92 0.15
C LEU A 304 -17.85 -1.76 -1.37
N SER A 305 -17.18 -2.69 -2.04
CA SER A 305 -16.93 -2.62 -3.48
C SER A 305 -18.19 -2.62 -4.35
N ARG A 306 -19.31 -3.10 -3.81
CA ARG A 306 -20.62 -3.11 -4.51
C ARG A 306 -21.37 -1.78 -4.46
N ARG A 307 -21.00 -0.87 -3.57
CA ARG A 307 -21.73 0.40 -3.34
C ARG A 307 -20.90 1.66 -3.58
N VAL A 308 -19.59 1.54 -3.57
CA VAL A 308 -18.68 2.69 -3.67
C VAL A 308 -18.34 2.95 -5.14
N PRO A 309 -18.64 4.15 -5.68
CA PRO A 309 -18.32 4.53 -7.04
C PRO A 309 -16.83 4.90 -7.18
N VAL A 310 -16.33 4.93 -8.42
CA VAL A 310 -15.01 5.50 -8.74
C VAL A 310 -15.14 7.01 -8.92
N LEU A 311 -14.61 7.77 -7.97
CA LEU A 311 -14.66 9.25 -7.96
C LEU A 311 -13.38 9.89 -8.48
N CYS A 312 -12.27 9.14 -8.52
CA CYS A 312 -10.97 9.65 -8.97
C CYS A 312 -10.26 8.57 -9.79
N LYS A 313 -9.61 8.97 -10.88
CA LYS A 313 -8.73 8.09 -11.67
C LYS A 313 -7.37 8.74 -11.80
N VAL A 314 -6.34 7.99 -11.43
CA VAL A 314 -4.94 8.45 -11.40
C VAL A 314 -4.08 7.42 -12.16
N ALA A 315 -2.93 7.81 -12.66
CA ALA A 315 -1.98 6.89 -13.28
C ALA A 315 -1.76 5.66 -12.37
N PRO A 316 -1.78 4.45 -12.90
CA PRO A 316 -1.77 4.07 -14.32
C PRO A 316 -3.18 3.86 -14.94
N SER A 317 -4.26 4.13 -14.20
CA SER A 317 -5.64 3.96 -14.72
C SER A 317 -5.98 5.00 -15.82
N VAL A 318 -5.31 6.15 -15.77
CA VAL A 318 -5.27 7.19 -16.83
C VAL A 318 -3.83 7.70 -16.93
N ALA A 319 -3.42 8.15 -18.13
CA ALA A 319 -2.02 8.51 -18.37
C ALA A 319 -1.65 9.92 -17.85
N ASP A 320 -2.60 10.85 -17.81
CA ASP A 320 -2.32 12.28 -17.68
C ASP A 320 -2.65 12.85 -16.29
N VAL A 321 -3.08 12.02 -15.33
CA VAL A 321 -3.42 12.44 -13.96
C VAL A 321 -2.49 11.74 -12.98
N HIS A 322 -1.79 12.50 -12.14
CA HIS A 322 -0.87 12.02 -11.13
C HIS A 322 -1.31 12.46 -9.73
N VAL A 323 -0.61 12.03 -8.70
CA VAL A 323 -0.97 12.33 -7.30
C VAL A 323 -0.92 13.85 -7.01
N GLU A 324 -0.03 14.57 -7.68
CA GLU A 324 0.05 16.05 -7.62
C GLU A 324 -1.24 16.75 -8.10
N ASP A 325 -1.96 16.15 -9.06
CA ASP A 325 -3.25 16.67 -9.53
C ASP A 325 -4.36 16.40 -8.51
N VAL A 326 -4.31 15.25 -7.84
CA VAL A 326 -5.22 14.95 -6.72
C VAL A 326 -5.01 15.95 -5.60
N HIS A 327 -3.75 16.34 -5.30
CA HIS A 327 -3.45 17.37 -4.32
C HIS A 327 -4.13 18.69 -4.67
N ARG A 328 -4.00 19.15 -5.92
CA ARG A 328 -4.65 20.35 -6.44
C ARG A 328 -6.18 20.31 -6.31
N ALA A 329 -6.77 19.11 -6.38
CA ALA A 329 -8.21 18.90 -6.22
C ALA A 329 -8.70 18.83 -4.76
N GLY A 330 -7.82 19.14 -3.79
CA GLY A 330 -8.11 19.11 -2.34
C GLY A 330 -7.58 17.85 -1.64
N GLY A 331 -6.76 17.06 -2.32
CA GLY A 331 -6.13 15.87 -1.75
C GLY A 331 -7.13 14.83 -1.27
N ILE A 332 -6.72 14.07 -0.27
CA ILE A 332 -7.54 13.00 0.30
C ILE A 332 -8.78 13.57 1.03
N MET A 333 -8.63 14.71 1.69
CA MET A 333 -9.77 15.38 2.34
C MET A 333 -10.84 15.79 1.32
N GLY A 334 -10.45 16.16 0.09
CA GLY A 334 -11.39 16.45 -1.00
C GLY A 334 -12.17 15.21 -1.45
N ILE A 335 -11.51 14.03 -1.54
CA ILE A 335 -12.20 12.77 -1.90
C ILE A 335 -13.09 12.31 -0.74
N LEU A 336 -12.59 12.32 0.50
CA LEU A 336 -13.38 11.98 1.69
C LEU A 336 -14.60 12.91 1.85
N GLY A 337 -14.46 14.20 1.54
CA GLY A 337 -15.57 15.15 1.55
C GLY A 337 -16.66 14.80 0.50
N GLU A 338 -16.28 14.33 -0.69
CA GLU A 338 -17.27 13.85 -1.67
C GLU A 338 -17.93 12.53 -1.22
N LEU A 339 -17.17 11.64 -0.58
CA LEU A 339 -17.70 10.39 -0.01
C LEU A 339 -18.64 10.64 1.17
N ASP A 340 -18.35 11.63 2.02
CA ASP A 340 -19.24 12.05 3.11
C ASP A 340 -20.55 12.61 2.58
N ARG A 341 -20.49 13.53 1.62
CA ARG A 341 -21.69 14.06 0.94
C ARG A 341 -22.55 12.99 0.27
N ALA A 342 -21.91 11.90 -0.15
CA ALA A 342 -22.60 10.72 -0.71
C ALA A 342 -23.13 9.75 0.38
N GLY A 343 -22.85 9.99 1.66
CA GLY A 343 -23.24 9.10 2.77
C GLY A 343 -22.51 7.76 2.76
N LEU A 344 -21.28 7.71 2.25
CA LEU A 344 -20.53 6.48 2.05
C LEU A 344 -19.47 6.21 3.12
N ILE A 345 -19.15 7.19 3.98
CA ILE A 345 -18.19 7.07 5.08
C ILE A 345 -18.81 7.45 6.42
N ASP A 346 -18.19 7.01 7.51
CA ASP A 346 -18.55 7.40 8.88
C ASP A 346 -17.56 8.45 9.40
N THR A 347 -18.02 9.70 9.49
CA THR A 347 -17.19 10.83 9.92
C THR A 347 -17.13 11.01 11.44
N SER A 348 -17.77 10.15 12.22
CA SER A 348 -17.69 10.14 13.68
C SER A 348 -16.39 9.54 14.24
N VAL A 349 -15.56 8.92 13.38
CA VAL A 349 -14.28 8.32 13.78
C VAL A 349 -13.30 9.39 14.25
N SER A 350 -12.48 9.07 15.26
CA SER A 350 -11.44 9.95 15.78
C SER A 350 -10.26 10.06 14.81
N THR A 351 -9.50 11.18 14.91
CA THR A 351 -8.22 11.35 14.21
C THR A 351 -7.15 11.87 15.19
N VAL A 352 -5.87 11.71 14.84
CA VAL A 352 -4.77 12.22 15.66
C VAL A 352 -4.66 13.75 15.67
N HIS A 353 -5.31 14.42 14.71
CA HIS A 353 -5.19 15.89 14.48
C HIS A 353 -6.49 16.66 14.65
N ALA A 354 -7.61 15.97 14.82
CA ALA A 354 -8.92 16.57 15.08
C ALA A 354 -9.76 15.60 15.95
N PRO A 355 -10.75 16.09 16.70
CA PRO A 355 -11.60 15.23 17.52
C PRO A 355 -12.31 14.14 16.71
N THR A 356 -12.82 14.50 15.53
CA THR A 356 -13.49 13.57 14.60
C THR A 356 -13.05 13.83 13.16
N MET A 357 -13.34 12.89 12.27
CA MET A 357 -13.17 13.07 10.82
C MET A 357 -14.09 14.20 10.29
N ASN A 358 -15.28 14.40 10.90
CA ASN A 358 -16.14 15.51 10.54
C ASN A 358 -15.44 16.87 10.78
N ASP A 359 -14.84 17.06 11.96
CA ASP A 359 -14.09 18.28 12.27
C ASP A 359 -12.90 18.47 11.33
N ALA A 360 -12.25 17.36 10.94
CA ALA A 360 -11.17 17.40 9.97
C ALA A 360 -11.67 17.85 8.59
N LEU A 361 -12.80 17.32 8.11
CA LEU A 361 -13.39 17.70 6.81
C LEU A 361 -13.88 19.14 6.80
N GLU A 362 -14.52 19.63 7.86
CA GLU A 362 -14.93 21.04 7.98
C GLU A 362 -13.74 21.98 7.81
N ARG A 363 -12.58 21.60 8.32
CA ARG A 363 -11.36 22.40 8.25
C ARG A 363 -10.62 22.27 6.92
N TRP A 364 -10.52 21.04 6.36
CA TRP A 364 -9.57 20.72 5.31
C TRP A 364 -10.20 20.42 3.94
N ASP A 365 -11.49 20.07 3.85
CA ASP A 365 -12.14 19.93 2.54
C ASP A 365 -12.28 21.33 1.90
N ILE A 366 -11.69 21.52 0.72
CA ILE A 366 -11.68 22.81 0.00
C ILE A 366 -13.06 23.32 -0.40
N LYS A 367 -14.09 22.47 -0.36
CA LYS A 367 -15.50 22.88 -0.55
C LYS A 367 -16.11 23.49 0.71
N CYS A 368 -15.70 23.04 1.88
CA CYS A 368 -16.23 23.48 3.17
C CYS A 368 -15.36 24.57 3.78
N SER A 369 -14.04 24.42 3.67
CA SER A 369 -13.05 25.29 4.30
C SER A 369 -13.07 26.70 3.72
N LYS A 370 -13.18 27.68 4.62
CA LYS A 370 -13.03 29.12 4.32
C LYS A 370 -11.59 29.61 4.54
N SER A 371 -10.69 28.74 4.97
CA SER A 371 -9.30 29.08 5.29
C SER A 371 -8.47 29.26 4.03
N GLU A 372 -7.95 30.49 3.83
CA GLU A 372 -7.03 30.76 2.72
C GLU A 372 -5.72 29.97 2.87
N SER A 373 -5.27 29.71 4.09
CA SER A 373 -4.06 28.88 4.30
C SER A 373 -4.25 27.43 3.83
N VAL A 374 -5.44 26.86 4.01
CA VAL A 374 -5.78 25.52 3.50
C VAL A 374 -5.84 25.53 1.97
N ARG A 375 -6.51 26.54 1.39
CA ARG A 375 -6.57 26.69 -0.08
C ARG A 375 -5.18 26.86 -0.69
N THR A 376 -4.34 27.66 -0.05
CA THR A 376 -2.94 27.87 -0.47
C THR A 376 -2.13 26.58 -0.38
N PHE A 377 -2.31 25.79 0.66
CA PHE A 377 -1.66 24.49 0.81
C PHE A 377 -1.98 23.54 -0.34
N PHE A 378 -3.24 23.41 -0.71
CA PHE A 378 -3.64 22.53 -1.83
C PHE A 378 -3.29 23.09 -3.23
N ARG A 379 -2.80 24.31 -3.33
CA ARG A 379 -2.21 24.83 -4.58
C ARG A 379 -0.73 24.46 -4.78
N ALA A 380 -0.11 23.74 -3.84
CA ALA A 380 1.26 23.26 -4.02
C ALA A 380 1.38 22.47 -5.35
N SER A 381 2.36 22.84 -6.16
CA SER A 381 2.56 22.26 -7.50
C SER A 381 3.95 21.66 -7.65
N PRO A 382 4.18 20.77 -8.64
CA PRO A 382 5.51 20.27 -8.95
C PRO A 382 6.45 21.39 -9.38
N GLY A 383 7.74 21.26 -9.06
CA GLY A 383 8.80 22.18 -9.47
C GLY A 383 9.24 21.98 -10.91
N GLY A 384 9.14 20.74 -11.39
CA GLY A 384 9.55 20.34 -12.75
C GLY A 384 11.07 20.31 -12.93
N ILE A 385 11.84 20.21 -11.84
CA ILE A 385 13.32 20.15 -11.86
C ILE A 385 13.75 18.86 -11.19
N PRO A 386 14.54 18.00 -11.85
CA PRO A 386 15.07 16.78 -11.22
C PRO A 386 15.90 17.09 -9.97
N THR A 387 15.56 16.45 -8.85
CA THR A 387 16.24 16.66 -7.56
C THR A 387 15.97 15.55 -6.55
N GLN A 388 16.93 15.24 -5.69
CA GLN A 388 16.76 14.37 -4.53
C GLN A 388 16.57 15.15 -3.22
N ILE A 389 16.46 16.49 -3.29
CA ILE A 389 16.38 17.35 -2.12
C ILE A 389 14.92 17.62 -1.77
N ALA A 390 14.50 17.19 -0.57
CA ALA A 390 13.19 17.52 -0.04
C ALA A 390 13.04 19.04 0.18
N PHE A 391 11.79 19.52 0.03
CA PHE A 391 11.42 20.91 0.31
C PHE A 391 12.18 21.96 -0.51
N SER A 392 12.72 21.57 -1.67
CA SER A 392 13.62 22.39 -2.49
C SER A 392 12.91 23.41 -3.38
N GLN A 393 11.57 23.42 -3.39
CA GLN A 393 10.77 24.35 -4.21
C GLN A 393 9.45 24.71 -3.53
N GLU A 394 8.81 25.82 -3.99
CA GLU A 394 7.58 26.37 -3.40
C GLU A 394 6.58 26.84 -4.48
N ARG A 395 6.64 26.23 -5.67
CA ARG A 395 5.74 26.56 -6.77
C ARG A 395 4.29 26.25 -6.42
N ARG A 396 3.38 27.02 -6.97
CA ARG A 396 1.95 26.86 -6.73
C ARG A 396 1.18 26.93 -8.04
N TYR A 397 0.08 26.19 -8.11
CA TYR A 397 -0.94 26.41 -9.13
C TYR A 397 -1.66 27.74 -8.89
N ASP A 398 -2.04 28.41 -9.95
CA ASP A 398 -2.82 29.65 -9.87
C ASP A 398 -4.18 29.41 -9.22
N GLU A 399 -4.82 28.26 -9.56
CA GLU A 399 -6.14 27.88 -9.08
C GLU A 399 -6.21 26.41 -8.64
N LEU A 400 -7.12 26.11 -7.71
CA LEU A 400 -7.50 24.76 -7.33
C LEU A 400 -8.36 24.12 -8.42
N ASP A 401 -8.32 22.78 -8.52
CA ASP A 401 -9.33 22.02 -9.24
C ASP A 401 -10.55 21.79 -8.34
N THR A 402 -11.57 22.63 -8.52
CA THR A 402 -12.84 22.54 -7.79
C THR A 402 -13.98 21.97 -8.64
N ASP A 403 -13.71 21.63 -9.89
CA ASP A 403 -14.69 21.02 -10.80
C ASP A 403 -14.96 19.56 -10.36
N ARG A 404 -16.19 19.32 -9.89
CA ARG A 404 -16.63 17.98 -9.45
C ARG A 404 -17.43 17.22 -10.51
N GLU A 405 -17.58 17.81 -11.70
CA GLU A 405 -18.23 17.17 -12.84
C GLU A 405 -17.19 16.54 -13.79
N LYS A 406 -16.12 17.29 -14.11
CA LYS A 406 -15.11 16.93 -15.12
C LYS A 406 -13.69 16.92 -14.58
N GLY A 407 -13.48 17.44 -13.37
CA GLY A 407 -12.16 17.51 -12.72
C GLY A 407 -11.58 16.16 -12.33
N VAL A 408 -10.44 16.22 -11.66
CA VAL A 408 -9.69 15.04 -11.18
C VAL A 408 -10.50 14.27 -10.14
N VAL A 409 -11.13 14.96 -9.20
CA VAL A 409 -12.03 14.38 -8.20
C VAL A 409 -13.46 14.74 -8.57
N ARG A 410 -14.32 13.73 -8.74
CA ARG A 410 -15.72 13.90 -9.13
C ARG A 410 -16.68 13.66 -7.99
N ASN A 411 -17.88 14.22 -8.07
CA ASN A 411 -18.97 13.91 -7.16
C ASN A 411 -19.66 12.57 -7.55
N LEU A 412 -20.61 12.12 -6.72
CA LEU A 412 -21.36 10.88 -6.94
C LEU A 412 -22.10 10.84 -8.30
N GLU A 413 -22.70 11.97 -8.70
CA GLU A 413 -23.50 12.09 -9.92
C GLU A 413 -22.64 11.89 -11.18
N HIS A 414 -21.39 12.40 -11.15
CA HIS A 414 -20.45 12.41 -12.28
C HIS A 414 -19.32 11.38 -12.11
N ALA A 415 -19.51 10.39 -11.25
CA ALA A 415 -18.54 9.33 -11.01
C ALA A 415 -18.10 8.65 -12.32
N PHE A 416 -16.83 8.25 -12.39
CA PHE A 416 -16.29 7.53 -13.56
C PHE A 416 -16.96 6.16 -13.76
N SER A 417 -17.40 5.54 -12.69
CA SER A 417 -18.13 4.27 -12.64
C SER A 417 -18.99 4.23 -11.40
N LYS A 418 -20.19 3.66 -11.52
CA LYS A 418 -21.07 3.42 -10.36
C LYS A 418 -20.61 2.24 -9.52
N ASP A 419 -19.96 1.26 -10.15
CA ASP A 419 -19.34 0.11 -9.49
C ASP A 419 -17.90 0.46 -9.13
N GLY A 420 -17.42 -0.08 -8.01
CA GLY A 420 -16.09 0.24 -7.48
C GLY A 420 -14.93 -0.13 -8.39
N GLY A 421 -13.78 0.49 -8.13
CA GLY A 421 -12.52 0.23 -8.84
C GLY A 421 -11.90 -1.13 -8.53
N LEU A 422 -12.43 -1.86 -7.53
CA LEU A 422 -12.04 -3.18 -7.09
C LEU A 422 -13.24 -4.11 -7.00
N ALA A 423 -13.04 -5.41 -7.22
CA ALA A 423 -14.04 -6.43 -6.98
C ALA A 423 -13.43 -7.68 -6.34
N VAL A 424 -14.16 -8.26 -5.40
CA VAL A 424 -13.88 -9.58 -4.86
C VAL A 424 -14.70 -10.61 -5.63
N LEU A 425 -14.06 -11.67 -6.12
CA LEU A 425 -14.75 -12.79 -6.77
C LEU A 425 -14.62 -14.04 -5.90
N TYR A 426 -15.65 -14.87 -5.90
CA TYR A 426 -15.72 -16.14 -5.19
C TYR A 426 -16.10 -17.28 -6.13
N GLY A 427 -15.81 -18.52 -5.73
CA GLY A 427 -16.17 -19.71 -6.46
C GLY A 427 -15.31 -20.90 -6.06
N ASN A 428 -15.50 -22.02 -6.75
CA ASN A 428 -14.72 -23.23 -6.46
C ASN A 428 -13.21 -23.05 -6.73
N LEU A 429 -12.82 -22.05 -7.54
CA LEU A 429 -11.42 -21.72 -7.81
C LEU A 429 -10.82 -20.81 -6.73
N ALA A 430 -11.64 -19.97 -6.08
CA ALA A 430 -11.23 -19.04 -5.05
C ALA A 430 -12.26 -19.04 -3.91
N GLN A 431 -12.20 -20.04 -3.05
CA GLN A 431 -13.19 -20.28 -1.99
C GLN A 431 -13.16 -19.16 -0.94
N ASP A 432 -11.96 -18.66 -0.61
CA ASP A 432 -11.77 -17.55 0.34
C ASP A 432 -11.73 -16.18 -0.37
N GLY A 433 -11.92 -16.17 -1.70
CA GLY A 433 -11.97 -14.98 -2.53
C GLY A 433 -10.68 -14.71 -3.29
N CYS A 434 -10.80 -13.81 -4.26
CA CYS A 434 -9.71 -13.24 -5.05
C CYS A 434 -10.06 -11.81 -5.44
N ILE A 435 -9.08 -11.04 -5.93
CA ILE A 435 -9.21 -9.61 -6.20
C ILE A 435 -8.97 -9.31 -7.68
N VAL A 436 -9.82 -8.43 -8.23
CA VAL A 436 -9.63 -7.83 -9.55
C VAL A 436 -9.76 -6.31 -9.48
N LYS A 437 -8.84 -5.60 -10.14
CA LYS A 437 -8.92 -4.15 -10.33
C LYS A 437 -9.83 -3.86 -11.53
N THR A 438 -11.11 -3.65 -11.27
CA THR A 438 -12.14 -3.46 -12.32
C THR A 438 -11.98 -2.17 -13.10
N ALA A 439 -11.38 -1.13 -12.48
CA ALA A 439 -11.12 0.14 -13.14
C ALA A 439 -10.20 0.02 -14.38
N GLY A 440 -9.40 -1.05 -14.48
CA GLY A 440 -8.50 -1.34 -15.60
C GLY A 440 -9.03 -2.38 -16.60
N VAL A 441 -10.23 -2.93 -16.39
CA VAL A 441 -10.82 -3.98 -17.24
C VAL A 441 -11.71 -3.35 -18.32
N ASP A 442 -11.52 -3.79 -19.58
CA ASP A 442 -12.40 -3.38 -20.67
C ASP A 442 -13.81 -3.97 -20.48
N ALA A 443 -14.82 -3.16 -20.75
CA ALA A 443 -16.22 -3.56 -20.56
C ALA A 443 -16.61 -4.83 -21.36
N SER A 444 -15.95 -5.10 -22.49
CA SER A 444 -16.22 -6.27 -23.34
C SER A 444 -15.79 -7.59 -22.72
N ILE A 445 -14.90 -7.58 -21.70
CA ILE A 445 -14.36 -8.79 -21.05
C ILE A 445 -14.67 -8.86 -19.54
N LEU A 446 -15.66 -8.12 -19.07
CA LEU A 446 -16.16 -8.25 -17.69
C LEU A 446 -16.77 -9.64 -17.43
N LYS A 447 -17.20 -10.31 -18.48
CA LYS A 447 -17.54 -11.74 -18.51
C LYS A 447 -16.61 -12.42 -19.49
N PHE A 448 -15.87 -13.40 -19.01
CA PHE A 448 -14.88 -14.13 -19.82
C PHE A 448 -14.93 -15.61 -19.51
N SER A 449 -14.82 -16.45 -20.52
CA SER A 449 -14.68 -17.89 -20.32
C SER A 449 -13.75 -18.47 -21.37
N GLY A 450 -12.75 -19.23 -20.94
CA GLY A 450 -11.76 -19.79 -21.84
C GLY A 450 -11.01 -20.98 -21.26
N PRO A 451 -10.26 -21.71 -22.10
CA PRO A 451 -9.39 -22.78 -21.63
C PRO A 451 -8.21 -22.22 -20.87
N ALA A 452 -7.83 -22.88 -19.78
CA ALA A 452 -6.67 -22.55 -18.98
C ALA A 452 -5.35 -22.86 -19.70
N ARG A 453 -4.37 -21.97 -19.58
CA ARG A 453 -2.96 -22.18 -19.90
C ARG A 453 -2.14 -22.05 -18.62
N VAL A 454 -1.73 -23.18 -18.04
CA VAL A 454 -1.11 -23.23 -16.70
C VAL A 454 0.41 -23.06 -16.79
N PHE A 455 0.96 -22.24 -15.90
CA PHE A 455 2.39 -22.04 -15.66
C PHE A 455 2.69 -22.07 -14.16
N GLU A 456 3.78 -22.73 -13.76
CA GLU A 456 4.16 -22.90 -12.36
C GLU A 456 5.11 -21.80 -11.82
N SER A 457 5.29 -20.72 -12.58
CA SER A 457 6.03 -19.53 -12.17
C SER A 457 5.75 -18.34 -13.09
N GLN A 458 6.07 -17.14 -12.61
CA GLN A 458 6.08 -15.92 -13.44
C GLN A 458 6.98 -16.07 -14.66
N ASP A 459 8.18 -16.62 -14.48
CA ASP A 459 9.19 -16.73 -15.55
C ASP A 459 8.69 -17.63 -16.66
N ALA A 460 8.12 -18.80 -16.29
CA ALA A 460 7.53 -19.73 -17.26
C ALA A 460 6.35 -19.09 -18.02
N ALA A 461 5.55 -18.27 -17.34
CA ALA A 461 4.45 -17.53 -17.97
C ALA A 461 4.97 -16.47 -18.96
N VAL A 462 6.00 -15.72 -18.58
CA VAL A 462 6.65 -14.72 -19.44
C VAL A 462 7.23 -15.38 -20.68
N GLU A 463 8.00 -16.48 -20.52
CA GLU A 463 8.53 -17.26 -21.65
C GLU A 463 7.40 -17.80 -22.54
N GLY A 464 6.32 -18.28 -21.93
CA GLY A 464 5.16 -18.80 -22.66
C GLY A 464 4.42 -17.73 -23.46
N ILE A 465 4.23 -16.53 -22.91
CA ILE A 465 3.59 -15.41 -23.58
C ILE A 465 4.44 -14.93 -24.75
N LEU A 466 5.71 -14.62 -24.51
CA LEU A 466 6.63 -14.13 -25.53
C LEU A 466 6.92 -15.19 -26.62
N GLY A 467 6.97 -16.46 -26.23
CA GLY A 467 7.14 -17.60 -27.15
C GLY A 467 5.89 -18.00 -27.92
N GLY A 468 4.77 -17.25 -27.79
CA GLY A 468 3.54 -17.52 -28.55
C GLY A 468 2.78 -18.79 -28.12
N LYS A 469 3.04 -19.32 -26.91
CA LYS A 469 2.29 -20.46 -26.36
C LYS A 469 0.90 -20.07 -25.86
N VAL A 470 0.69 -18.78 -25.59
CA VAL A 470 -0.60 -18.21 -25.17
C VAL A 470 -1.31 -17.66 -26.40
N VAL A 471 -2.57 -18.01 -26.59
CA VAL A 471 -3.39 -17.57 -27.71
C VAL A 471 -4.66 -16.84 -27.22
N ALA A 472 -5.26 -16.05 -28.12
CA ALA A 472 -6.50 -15.33 -27.81
C ALA A 472 -7.61 -16.30 -27.36
N GLY A 473 -8.35 -15.92 -26.31
CA GLY A 473 -9.42 -16.69 -25.71
C GLY A 473 -8.98 -17.56 -24.52
N GLU A 474 -7.70 -17.61 -24.20
CA GLU A 474 -7.21 -18.40 -23.07
C GLU A 474 -7.24 -17.62 -21.74
N VAL A 475 -7.34 -18.38 -20.65
CA VAL A 475 -7.08 -17.92 -19.29
C VAL A 475 -5.67 -18.34 -18.89
N VAL A 476 -4.75 -17.41 -18.80
CA VAL A 476 -3.38 -17.66 -18.30
C VAL A 476 -3.46 -17.87 -16.79
N VAL A 477 -3.01 -19.02 -16.30
CA VAL A 477 -3.03 -19.38 -14.89
C VAL A 477 -1.60 -19.51 -14.39
N ILE A 478 -1.20 -18.66 -13.43
CA ILE A 478 0.13 -18.71 -12.80
C ILE A 478 -0.06 -19.20 -11.37
N ILE A 479 0.52 -20.34 -11.04
CA ILE A 479 0.39 -21.02 -9.75
C ILE A 479 1.73 -21.07 -9.01
N TYR A 480 1.65 -21.27 -7.68
CA TYR A 480 2.79 -21.29 -6.76
C TYR A 480 3.54 -19.96 -6.67
N GLU A 481 2.84 -18.84 -6.86
CA GLU A 481 3.37 -17.47 -6.63
C GLU A 481 2.70 -16.79 -5.42
N GLY A 482 1.94 -17.55 -4.61
CA GLY A 482 1.30 -17.07 -3.40
C GLY A 482 2.25 -16.80 -2.23
N PRO A 483 1.73 -16.40 -1.06
CA PRO A 483 2.52 -16.09 0.13
C PRO A 483 3.48 -17.21 0.54
N ARG A 484 3.01 -18.45 0.55
CA ARG A 484 3.78 -19.64 0.91
C ARG A 484 4.52 -20.23 -0.28
N GLY A 485 3.82 -20.42 -1.38
CA GLY A 485 4.33 -21.12 -2.56
C GLY A 485 5.38 -20.33 -3.33
N GLY A 486 5.30 -19.00 -3.29
CA GLY A 486 6.24 -18.09 -3.92
C GLY A 486 7.71 -18.29 -3.52
N PRO A 487 8.14 -18.35 -2.25
CA PRO A 487 7.51 -17.68 -1.12
C PRO A 487 7.68 -16.17 -1.19
N GLY A 488 6.82 -15.43 -0.49
CA GLY A 488 6.88 -13.97 -0.44
C GLY A 488 5.94 -13.30 -1.44
N MET A 489 5.14 -14.08 -2.20
CA MET A 489 4.08 -13.55 -3.06
C MET A 489 4.57 -12.40 -3.95
N GLN A 490 5.54 -12.67 -4.82
CA GLN A 490 6.16 -11.65 -5.67
C GLN A 490 5.10 -10.85 -6.45
N GLU A 491 5.34 -9.55 -6.57
CA GLU A 491 4.50 -8.67 -7.35
C GLU A 491 4.82 -8.80 -8.83
N MET A 492 3.83 -9.16 -9.64
CA MET A 492 4.02 -9.43 -11.06
C MET A 492 3.49 -8.26 -11.91
N LEU A 493 4.33 -7.74 -12.80
CA LEU A 493 3.97 -6.73 -13.80
C LEU A 493 4.19 -7.27 -15.22
N TYR A 494 5.29 -7.99 -15.44
CA TYR A 494 5.70 -8.42 -16.78
C TYR A 494 4.67 -9.29 -17.50
N PRO A 495 4.02 -10.29 -16.88
CA PRO A 495 3.00 -11.09 -17.58
C PRO A 495 1.87 -10.24 -18.17
N THR A 496 1.40 -9.23 -17.41
CA THR A 496 0.33 -8.34 -17.86
C THR A 496 0.80 -7.38 -18.96
N SER A 497 2.02 -6.86 -18.83
CA SER A 497 2.63 -5.96 -19.82
C SER A 497 2.89 -6.67 -21.14
N TYR A 498 3.39 -7.92 -21.10
CA TYR A 498 3.64 -8.71 -22.30
C TYR A 498 2.36 -9.21 -22.98
N LEU A 499 1.32 -9.57 -22.24
CA LEU A 499 0.01 -9.82 -22.84
C LEU A 499 -0.49 -8.59 -23.62
N LYS A 500 -0.30 -7.39 -23.06
CA LYS A 500 -0.67 -6.15 -23.73
C LYS A 500 0.18 -5.87 -24.97
N SER A 501 1.51 -6.01 -24.90
CA SER A 501 2.42 -5.79 -26.04
C SER A 501 2.20 -6.79 -27.17
N MET A 502 1.81 -8.03 -26.85
CA MET A 502 1.45 -9.07 -27.84
C MET A 502 0.03 -8.90 -28.41
N GLY A 503 -0.71 -7.84 -28.02
CA GLY A 503 -2.08 -7.61 -28.47
C GLY A 503 -3.14 -8.52 -27.82
N LEU A 504 -2.78 -9.25 -26.78
CA LEU A 504 -3.65 -10.20 -26.08
C LEU A 504 -4.36 -9.59 -24.86
N GLY A 505 -4.08 -8.34 -24.49
CA GLY A 505 -4.56 -7.70 -23.25
C GLY A 505 -6.09 -7.58 -23.13
N LYS A 506 -6.83 -7.64 -24.24
CA LYS A 506 -8.31 -7.68 -24.29
C LYS A 506 -8.85 -9.04 -24.73
N ALA A 507 -7.98 -9.99 -25.04
CA ALA A 507 -8.34 -11.28 -25.59
C ALA A 507 -8.03 -12.45 -24.65
N CYS A 508 -7.32 -12.21 -23.54
CA CYS A 508 -6.99 -13.19 -22.53
C CYS A 508 -7.32 -12.67 -21.14
N ALA A 509 -7.62 -13.58 -20.21
CA ALA A 509 -7.61 -13.32 -18.78
C ALA A 509 -6.31 -13.86 -18.15
N LEU A 510 -5.91 -13.27 -17.00
CA LEU A 510 -4.78 -13.74 -16.23
C LEU A 510 -5.23 -13.96 -14.78
N VAL A 511 -4.92 -15.14 -14.23
CA VAL A 511 -5.36 -15.60 -12.90
C VAL A 511 -4.16 -16.14 -12.13
N THR A 512 -4.03 -15.77 -10.85
CA THR A 512 -2.89 -16.23 -10.02
C THR A 512 -3.21 -16.27 -8.54
N ASP A 513 -2.55 -17.15 -7.80
CA ASP A 513 -2.46 -17.14 -6.34
C ASP A 513 -1.44 -16.11 -5.83
N GLY A 514 -0.61 -15.55 -6.71
CA GLY A 514 0.26 -14.42 -6.47
C GLY A 514 -0.48 -13.08 -6.50
N ARG A 515 0.25 -11.98 -6.72
CA ARG A 515 -0.29 -10.62 -6.81
C ARG A 515 0.24 -9.87 -8.02
N PHE A 516 -0.52 -8.86 -8.43
CA PHE A 516 -0.11 -7.99 -9.53
C PHE A 516 0.31 -6.62 -9.02
N SER A 517 1.18 -5.97 -9.77
CA SER A 517 1.53 -4.57 -9.58
C SER A 517 0.30 -3.67 -9.74
N GLY A 518 0.28 -2.55 -9.01
CA GLY A 518 -0.70 -1.48 -9.22
C GLY A 518 -0.74 -0.95 -10.66
N GLY A 519 0.36 -1.15 -11.42
CA GLY A 519 0.48 -0.82 -12.85
C GLY A 519 -0.13 -1.83 -13.81
N SER A 520 -0.63 -2.97 -13.34
CA SER A 520 -1.23 -3.99 -14.19
C SER A 520 -2.52 -3.53 -14.84
N SER A 521 -2.73 -3.96 -16.07
CA SER A 521 -3.93 -3.66 -16.88
C SER A 521 -4.52 -4.94 -17.47
N GLY A 522 -5.76 -4.85 -17.99
CA GLY A 522 -6.49 -5.99 -18.52
C GLY A 522 -7.20 -6.80 -17.41
N LEU A 523 -7.77 -7.95 -17.78
CA LEU A 523 -8.47 -8.84 -16.86
C LEU A 523 -7.45 -9.67 -16.06
N SER A 524 -6.91 -9.05 -15.00
CA SER A 524 -5.90 -9.66 -14.13
C SER A 524 -6.48 -9.88 -12.73
N ILE A 525 -6.58 -11.14 -12.31
CA ILE A 525 -7.19 -11.58 -11.07
C ILE A 525 -6.12 -12.23 -10.20
N GLY A 526 -5.83 -11.62 -9.06
CA GLY A 526 -4.82 -12.09 -8.12
C GLY A 526 -5.37 -12.46 -6.76
N HIS A 527 -4.46 -12.85 -5.85
CA HIS A 527 -4.78 -13.21 -4.47
C HIS A 527 -5.73 -14.40 -4.34
N LEU A 528 -5.77 -15.31 -5.33
CA LEU A 528 -6.64 -16.48 -5.22
C LEU A 528 -6.33 -17.24 -3.95
N SER A 529 -7.36 -17.42 -3.14
CA SER A 529 -7.25 -18.08 -1.85
C SER A 529 -8.29 -19.18 -1.71
N PRO A 530 -7.89 -20.35 -1.15
CA PRO A 530 -6.53 -20.74 -0.77
C PRO A 530 -5.56 -20.85 -1.96
N GLU A 531 -4.26 -20.54 -1.72
CA GLU A 531 -3.21 -20.66 -2.75
C GLU A 531 -2.90 -22.12 -3.11
N ALA A 532 -2.24 -22.37 -4.24
CA ALA A 532 -1.85 -23.72 -4.67
C ALA A 532 -1.02 -24.45 -3.60
N ALA A 533 -0.05 -23.79 -2.97
CA ALA A 533 0.80 -24.37 -1.92
C ALA A 533 0.07 -24.69 -0.60
N GLU A 534 -1.17 -24.21 -0.43
CA GLU A 534 -2.06 -24.56 0.68
C GLU A 534 -3.12 -25.59 0.29
N GLY A 535 -2.99 -26.19 -0.88
CA GLY A 535 -3.95 -27.16 -1.42
C GLY A 535 -5.20 -26.53 -2.03
N GLY A 536 -5.16 -25.26 -2.41
CA GLY A 536 -6.23 -24.58 -3.13
C GLY A 536 -6.51 -25.21 -4.49
N ASN A 537 -7.75 -25.13 -4.96
CA ASN A 537 -8.16 -25.71 -6.25
C ASN A 537 -7.41 -25.13 -7.45
N ILE A 538 -6.81 -23.94 -7.31
CA ILE A 538 -5.95 -23.38 -8.36
C ILE A 538 -4.75 -24.29 -8.68
N GLY A 539 -4.21 -25.02 -7.67
CA GLY A 539 -3.15 -26.01 -7.84
C GLY A 539 -3.59 -27.30 -8.56
N LEU A 540 -4.90 -27.50 -8.74
CA LEU A 540 -5.48 -28.65 -9.44
C LEU A 540 -5.85 -28.36 -10.89
N VAL A 541 -5.73 -27.10 -11.33
CA VAL A 541 -6.04 -26.68 -12.70
C VAL A 541 -5.05 -27.31 -13.67
N GLN A 542 -5.56 -27.88 -14.74
CA GLN A 542 -4.76 -28.42 -15.84
C GLN A 542 -4.94 -27.57 -17.10
N THR A 543 -3.90 -27.50 -17.94
CA THR A 543 -4.01 -26.83 -19.23
C THR A 543 -5.14 -27.46 -20.06
N GLY A 544 -6.06 -26.64 -20.55
CA GLY A 544 -7.26 -27.03 -21.28
C GLY A 544 -8.54 -27.05 -20.44
N ASP A 545 -8.47 -27.05 -19.12
CA ASP A 545 -9.64 -26.89 -18.25
C ASP A 545 -10.32 -25.53 -18.51
N ARG A 546 -11.64 -25.50 -18.45
CA ARG A 546 -12.37 -24.28 -18.70
C ARG A 546 -12.57 -23.48 -17.40
N ILE A 547 -12.25 -22.18 -17.48
CA ILE A 547 -12.47 -21.22 -16.37
C ILE A 547 -13.45 -20.16 -16.84
N ALA A 548 -14.52 -19.94 -16.05
CA ALA A 548 -15.52 -18.90 -16.26
C ALA A 548 -15.36 -17.79 -15.21
N ILE A 549 -15.32 -16.55 -15.68
CA ILE A 549 -15.17 -15.33 -14.87
C ILE A 549 -16.37 -14.43 -15.15
N ASP A 550 -17.10 -14.03 -14.11
CA ASP A 550 -18.23 -13.10 -14.20
C ASP A 550 -18.08 -12.01 -13.12
N ILE A 551 -17.43 -10.89 -13.49
CA ILE A 551 -17.20 -9.78 -12.56
C ILE A 551 -18.51 -9.16 -12.05
N PRO A 552 -19.52 -8.88 -12.90
CA PRO A 552 -20.82 -8.39 -12.44
C PRO A 552 -21.47 -9.27 -11.36
N ASN A 553 -21.39 -10.60 -11.52
CA ASN A 553 -21.95 -11.55 -10.55
C ASN A 553 -20.94 -11.98 -9.47
N ARG A 554 -19.74 -11.39 -9.47
CA ARG A 554 -18.69 -11.68 -8.45
C ARG A 554 -18.31 -13.16 -8.38
N SER A 555 -18.20 -13.84 -9.54
CA SER A 555 -17.88 -15.27 -9.57
C SER A 555 -16.68 -15.61 -10.43
N ILE A 556 -15.95 -16.64 -10.00
CA ILE A 556 -14.88 -17.30 -10.74
C ILE A 556 -15.01 -18.81 -10.55
N THR A 557 -15.17 -19.54 -11.64
CA THR A 557 -15.50 -20.97 -11.59
C THR A 557 -14.58 -21.77 -12.50
N LEU A 558 -14.01 -22.83 -11.95
CA LEU A 558 -13.36 -23.91 -12.69
C LEU A 558 -14.44 -24.92 -13.09
N GLU A 559 -14.68 -25.06 -14.40
CA GLU A 559 -15.72 -25.94 -14.95
C GLU A 559 -15.23 -27.40 -15.03
N VAL A 560 -14.85 -27.93 -13.86
CA VAL A 560 -14.44 -29.33 -13.65
C VAL A 560 -15.31 -29.91 -12.55
N SER A 561 -15.76 -31.15 -12.71
CA SER A 561 -16.64 -31.78 -11.72
C SER A 561 -15.94 -32.00 -10.38
N ASP A 562 -16.71 -32.00 -9.29
CA ASP A 562 -16.19 -32.22 -7.94
C ASP A 562 -15.50 -33.59 -7.82
N ASP A 563 -16.01 -34.62 -8.49
CA ASP A 563 -15.40 -35.96 -8.51
C ASP A 563 -14.00 -35.92 -9.16
N GLU A 564 -13.86 -35.21 -10.26
CA GLU A 564 -12.56 -35.10 -10.94
C GLU A 564 -11.58 -34.23 -10.09
N LEU A 565 -12.06 -33.16 -9.46
CA LEU A 565 -11.25 -32.37 -8.52
C LEU A 565 -10.80 -33.22 -7.32
N ALA A 566 -11.69 -34.03 -6.76
CA ALA A 566 -11.35 -34.95 -5.66
C ALA A 566 -10.27 -35.97 -6.09
N LYS A 567 -10.41 -36.51 -7.29
CA LYS A 567 -9.41 -37.44 -7.87
C LYS A 567 -8.05 -36.79 -8.07
N ARG A 568 -8.01 -35.55 -8.64
CA ARG A 568 -6.77 -34.79 -8.83
C ARG A 568 -6.12 -34.44 -7.47
N ARG A 569 -6.92 -34.08 -6.48
CA ARG A 569 -6.46 -33.81 -5.10
C ARG A 569 -5.82 -35.06 -4.49
N ALA A 570 -6.48 -36.19 -4.56
CA ALA A 570 -5.92 -37.44 -4.06
C ALA A 570 -4.60 -37.82 -4.75
N ALA A 571 -4.49 -37.60 -6.07
CA ALA A 571 -3.27 -37.82 -6.82
C ALA A 571 -2.15 -36.85 -6.42
N GLU A 572 -2.48 -35.58 -6.13
CA GLU A 572 -1.51 -34.58 -5.65
C GLU A 572 -1.01 -34.94 -4.25
N GLU A 573 -1.92 -35.25 -3.32
CA GLU A 573 -1.60 -35.62 -1.94
C GLU A 573 -0.76 -36.91 -1.85
N ALA A 574 -0.96 -37.83 -2.78
CA ALA A 574 -0.16 -39.07 -2.87
C ALA A 574 1.33 -38.83 -3.16
N LYS A 575 1.73 -37.62 -3.59
CA LYS A 575 3.15 -37.25 -3.78
C LYS A 575 3.87 -36.99 -2.44
N GLY A 576 3.18 -36.99 -1.30
CA GLY A 576 3.78 -36.79 0.03
C GLY A 576 4.45 -35.42 0.14
N ASP A 577 5.70 -35.39 0.56
CA ASP A 577 6.45 -34.13 0.73
C ASP A 577 6.66 -33.32 -0.56
N ALA A 578 6.48 -33.94 -1.72
CA ALA A 578 6.56 -33.26 -3.01
C ALA A 578 5.20 -32.69 -3.47
N ALA A 579 4.12 -32.91 -2.71
CA ALA A 579 2.81 -32.36 -3.01
C ALA A 579 2.80 -30.83 -2.86
N TRP A 580 1.95 -30.20 -3.66
CA TRP A 580 1.68 -28.75 -3.57
C TRP A 580 2.92 -27.86 -3.74
N GLN A 581 3.83 -28.27 -4.60
CA GLN A 581 5.07 -27.56 -4.93
C GLN A 581 5.26 -27.45 -6.44
N ALA A 582 5.87 -26.35 -6.90
CA ALA A 582 6.24 -26.19 -8.31
C ALA A 582 7.27 -27.24 -8.74
N ILE A 583 7.05 -27.87 -9.89
CA ILE A 583 7.94 -28.90 -10.42
C ILE A 583 9.00 -28.23 -11.31
N GLY A 584 10.29 -28.45 -10.98
CA GLY A 584 11.41 -27.99 -11.81
C GLY A 584 11.68 -26.48 -11.80
N ARG A 585 10.99 -25.72 -10.94
CA ARG A 585 11.27 -24.29 -10.76
C ARG A 585 12.64 -24.09 -10.11
N LYS A 586 13.53 -23.37 -10.80
CA LYS A 586 14.85 -22.98 -10.28
C LYS A 586 14.73 -21.66 -9.52
N ARG A 587 14.51 -21.72 -8.22
CA ARG A 587 14.43 -20.55 -7.35
C ARG A 587 15.24 -20.78 -6.08
N ASN A 588 16.10 -19.81 -5.72
CA ASN A 588 16.85 -19.88 -4.46
C ASN A 588 15.99 -19.28 -3.34
N VAL A 589 15.48 -20.15 -2.45
CA VAL A 589 14.70 -19.74 -1.29
C VAL A 589 15.63 -19.63 -0.09
N SER A 590 15.94 -18.39 0.30
CA SER A 590 16.81 -18.10 1.45
C SER A 590 16.16 -18.50 2.79
N THR A 591 16.96 -18.58 3.86
CA THR A 591 16.45 -18.85 5.22
C THR A 591 15.37 -17.86 5.66
N ALA A 592 15.50 -16.57 5.31
CA ALA A 592 14.50 -15.56 5.64
C ALA A 592 13.15 -15.84 4.95
N LEU A 593 13.19 -16.21 3.67
CA LEU A 593 11.97 -16.55 2.91
C LEU A 593 11.35 -17.86 3.39
N GLN A 594 12.15 -18.85 3.76
CA GLN A 594 11.66 -20.10 4.37
C GLN A 594 10.94 -19.84 5.70
N ALA A 595 11.50 -18.97 6.55
CA ALA A 595 10.89 -18.59 7.81
C ALA A 595 9.56 -17.87 7.61
N TYR A 596 9.46 -16.98 6.61
CA TYR A 596 8.21 -16.34 6.24
C TYR A 596 7.17 -17.37 5.76
N ALA A 597 7.53 -18.21 4.79
CA ALA A 597 6.64 -19.22 4.22
C ALA A 597 6.08 -20.19 5.27
N ALA A 598 6.90 -20.56 6.28
CA ALA A 598 6.48 -21.47 7.34
C ALA A 598 5.39 -20.92 8.25
N LEU A 599 5.28 -19.59 8.38
CA LEU A 599 4.37 -18.93 9.32
C LEU A 599 3.26 -18.12 8.62
N THR A 600 3.36 -17.88 7.32
CA THR A 600 2.42 -17.00 6.62
C THR A 600 1.03 -17.63 6.47
N THR A 601 0.01 -16.78 6.52
CA THR A 601 -1.38 -17.11 6.20
C THR A 601 -1.68 -16.84 4.72
N SER A 602 -2.89 -17.19 4.27
CA SER A 602 -3.36 -16.90 2.91
C SER A 602 -3.50 -15.39 2.62
N ALA A 603 -3.55 -15.04 1.35
CA ALA A 603 -3.78 -13.65 0.91
C ALA A 603 -5.13 -13.11 1.42
N ALA A 604 -6.17 -13.92 1.51
CA ALA A 604 -7.48 -13.53 2.07
C ALA A 604 -7.43 -13.13 3.55
N ARG A 605 -6.33 -13.47 4.24
CA ARG A 605 -6.04 -13.07 5.63
C ARG A 605 -4.89 -12.06 5.74
N GLY A 606 -4.53 -11.40 4.63
CA GLY A 606 -3.49 -10.39 4.56
C GLY A 606 -2.07 -10.94 4.43
N ALA A 607 -1.88 -12.24 4.23
CA ALA A 607 -0.56 -12.90 4.15
C ALA A 607 0.34 -12.53 5.34
N VAL A 608 -0.22 -12.51 6.54
CA VAL A 608 0.49 -12.21 7.80
C VAL A 608 1.14 -13.46 8.36
N ARG A 609 2.17 -13.30 9.17
CA ARG A 609 2.71 -14.40 9.97
C ARG A 609 1.81 -14.66 11.17
N GLU A 610 1.34 -15.86 11.32
CA GLU A 610 0.57 -16.31 12.47
C GLU A 610 1.38 -17.31 13.29
N VAL A 611 1.71 -16.92 14.51
CA VAL A 611 2.34 -17.80 15.48
C VAL A 611 1.24 -18.44 16.32
N LYS A 612 0.97 -19.73 16.13
CA LYS A 612 0.04 -20.46 16.99
C LYS A 612 0.56 -20.41 18.43
N ARG A 613 -0.09 -19.64 19.28
CA ARG A 613 0.22 -19.66 20.71
C ARG A 613 0.00 -21.10 21.20
N ARG A 614 1.06 -21.78 21.61
CA ARG A 614 0.89 -22.98 22.42
C ARG A 614 0.29 -22.48 23.74
N VAL A 615 -1.02 -22.66 23.91
CA VAL A 615 -1.64 -22.51 25.22
C VAL A 615 -0.97 -23.56 26.10
N LYS A 616 -0.21 -23.08 27.10
CA LYS A 616 0.35 -23.94 28.16
C LYS A 616 -0.76 -24.30 29.13
#